data_a370cb7fb4749ff7492cc8e8d2215a37
#
_entry.id   a370cb7fb4749ff7492cc8e8d2215a37
#
_cell.length_a   1.000
_cell.length_b   1.000
_cell.length_c   1.000
_cell.angle_alpha   90.00
_cell.angle_beta   90.00
_cell.angle_gamma   90.00
#
_symmetry.space_group_name_H-M   'P 1'
#
loop_
_entity.id
_entity.type
_entity.pdbx_description
1 polymer ?
#
loop_
_entity_poly.entity_id
_entity_poly.type
_entity_poly.pdbx_seq_one_letter_code
_entity_poly.pdbx_strand_id
1 'polypeptide(L)'
;MENKLREIAERIRTLREIAGLSTAEASRLTDVSEDEYTKLESGENDFSFTFIYKCAQLFGVDVTDILKGSSPTLSSFSITHKGEGLPIVRRKGFNYNNLAPLFKNKVAEPFFVTARYNPDEQNNPIKLSTHEGQE
;
A
#
# COMPACT_ATOMS: atom_id res chain seq x y z
N MET A 1 13.61 5.89 -19.02
CA MET A 1 12.46 4.99 -19.22
C MET A 1 12.82 3.53 -18.98
N GLU A 2 13.91 3.04 -19.51
CA GLU A 2 14.35 1.63 -19.34
C GLU A 2 14.45 1.17 -17.88
N ASN A 3 14.89 2.02 -16.97
CA ASN A 3 15.02 1.66 -15.56
C ASN A 3 13.65 1.34 -14.91
N LYS A 4 12.59 2.07 -15.28
CA LYS A 4 11.24 1.81 -14.75
C LYS A 4 10.60 0.54 -15.27
N LEU A 5 10.86 0.19 -16.53
CA LEU A 5 10.39 -1.07 -17.11
C LEU A 5 11.00 -2.27 -16.40
N ARG A 6 12.30 -2.22 -16.12
CA ARG A 6 13.00 -3.26 -15.37
C ARG A 6 12.51 -3.41 -13.94
N GLU A 7 12.24 -2.31 -13.27
CA GLU A 7 11.67 -2.33 -11.91
C GLU A 7 10.28 -2.98 -11.88
N ILE A 8 9.44 -2.72 -12.89
CA ILE A 8 8.12 -3.34 -13.03
C ILE A 8 8.27 -4.84 -13.32
N ALA A 9 9.16 -5.20 -14.25
CA ALA A 9 9.46 -6.57 -14.60
C ALA A 9 9.92 -7.39 -13.38
N GLU A 10 10.82 -6.84 -12.60
CA GLU A 10 11.35 -7.47 -11.39
C GLU A 10 10.28 -7.68 -10.31
N ARG A 11 9.33 -6.72 -10.17
CA ARG A 11 8.19 -6.88 -9.27
C ARG A 11 7.25 -7.99 -9.73
N ILE A 12 6.93 -8.05 -11.01
CA ILE A 12 6.08 -9.12 -11.57
C ILE A 12 6.74 -10.47 -11.35
N ARG A 13 8.04 -10.58 -11.59
CA ARG A 13 8.82 -11.79 -11.34
C ARG A 13 8.78 -12.19 -9.87
N THR A 14 9.03 -11.26 -8.96
CA THR A 14 8.99 -11.50 -7.52
C THR A 14 7.60 -11.96 -7.06
N LEU A 15 6.53 -11.35 -7.56
CA LEU A 15 5.16 -11.76 -7.25
C LEU A 15 4.86 -13.16 -7.76
N ARG A 16 5.31 -13.51 -8.96
CA ARG A 16 5.18 -14.87 -9.50
C ARG A 16 5.91 -15.90 -8.64
N GLU A 17 7.14 -15.62 -8.26
CA GLU A 17 7.95 -16.49 -7.40
C GLU A 17 7.32 -16.68 -6.02
N ILE A 18 6.79 -15.62 -5.41
CA ILE A 18 6.04 -15.68 -4.15
C ILE A 18 4.77 -16.51 -4.29
N ALA A 19 4.08 -16.41 -5.43
CA ALA A 19 2.90 -17.23 -5.73
C ALA A 19 3.23 -18.68 -6.05
N GLY A 20 4.52 -19.04 -6.18
CA GLY A 20 4.98 -20.40 -6.50
C GLY A 20 4.66 -20.84 -7.94
N LEU A 21 4.45 -19.88 -8.86
CA LEU A 21 4.09 -20.16 -10.23
C LEU A 21 5.34 -20.24 -11.14
N SER A 22 5.32 -21.19 -12.06
CA SER A 22 6.27 -21.23 -13.17
C SER A 22 5.92 -20.16 -14.22
N THR A 23 6.87 -19.83 -15.10
CA THR A 23 6.64 -18.93 -16.25
C THR A 23 5.54 -19.45 -17.16
N ALA A 24 5.49 -20.77 -17.40
CA ALA A 24 4.47 -21.44 -18.21
C ALA A 24 3.06 -21.35 -17.57
N GLU A 25 2.94 -21.41 -16.25
CA GLU A 25 1.65 -21.26 -15.57
C GLU A 25 1.19 -19.81 -15.57
N ALA A 26 2.07 -18.88 -15.25
CA ALA A 26 1.76 -17.46 -15.23
C ALA A 26 1.40 -16.94 -16.64
N SER A 27 2.09 -17.40 -17.68
CA SER A 27 1.78 -17.04 -19.08
C SER A 27 0.36 -17.45 -19.47
N ARG A 28 -0.05 -18.67 -19.14
CA ARG A 28 -1.41 -19.17 -19.37
C ARG A 28 -2.47 -18.36 -18.63
N LEU A 29 -2.21 -18.01 -17.37
CA LEU A 29 -3.14 -17.25 -16.54
C LEU A 29 -3.25 -15.76 -16.92
N THR A 30 -2.26 -15.26 -17.63
CA THR A 30 -2.24 -13.88 -18.15
C THR A 30 -2.60 -13.79 -19.65
N ASP A 31 -2.92 -14.94 -20.30
CA ASP A 31 -3.27 -15.05 -21.73
C ASP A 31 -2.19 -14.49 -22.68
N VAL A 32 -0.94 -14.77 -22.40
CA VAL A 32 0.20 -14.50 -23.28
C VAL A 32 0.98 -15.77 -23.52
N SER A 33 1.79 -15.83 -24.58
CA SER A 33 2.69 -16.96 -24.80
C SER A 33 3.82 -16.98 -23.76
N GLU A 34 4.39 -18.14 -23.47
CA GLU A 34 5.49 -18.25 -22.50
C GLU A 34 6.72 -17.46 -22.95
N ASP A 35 7.01 -17.42 -24.25
CA ASP A 35 8.09 -16.61 -24.82
C ASP A 35 7.87 -15.11 -24.61
N GLU A 36 6.64 -14.65 -24.83
CA GLU A 36 6.26 -13.25 -24.57
C GLU A 36 6.30 -12.91 -23.08
N TYR A 37 5.79 -13.80 -22.23
CA TYR A 37 5.85 -13.63 -20.77
C TYR A 37 7.29 -13.49 -20.28
N THR A 38 8.19 -14.33 -20.77
CA THR A 38 9.62 -14.29 -20.43
C THR A 38 10.27 -12.98 -20.85
N LYS A 39 9.96 -12.46 -22.04
CA LYS A 39 10.45 -11.16 -22.53
C LYS A 39 9.90 -9.98 -21.72
N LEU A 40 8.64 -10.06 -21.31
CA LEU A 40 8.04 -9.06 -20.42
C LEU A 40 8.71 -9.08 -19.04
N GLU A 41 8.93 -10.26 -18.47
CA GLU A 41 9.57 -10.43 -17.16
C GLU A 41 11.07 -10.11 -17.17
N SER A 42 11.74 -10.13 -18.33
CA SER A 42 13.12 -9.62 -18.47
C SER A 42 13.21 -8.09 -18.64
N GLY A 43 12.08 -7.43 -18.88
CA GLY A 43 12.01 -5.99 -19.13
C GLY A 43 12.51 -5.58 -20.52
N GLU A 44 12.54 -6.54 -21.47
CA GLU A 44 12.92 -6.28 -22.87
C GLU A 44 11.77 -5.63 -23.65
N ASN A 45 10.54 -5.97 -23.31
CA ASN A 45 9.33 -5.48 -23.95
C ASN A 45 8.55 -4.53 -23.02
N ASP A 46 7.81 -3.62 -23.65
CA ASP A 46 6.89 -2.74 -22.93
C ASP A 46 5.62 -3.50 -22.50
N PHE A 47 5.04 -3.09 -21.38
CA PHE A 47 3.87 -3.74 -20.81
C PHE A 47 2.57 -3.14 -21.36
N SER A 48 1.67 -3.97 -21.84
CA SER A 48 0.30 -3.52 -22.07
C SER A 48 -0.45 -3.36 -20.75
N PHE A 49 -1.38 -2.40 -20.71
CA PHE A 49 -2.23 -2.23 -19.52
C PHE A 49 -3.01 -3.51 -19.19
N THR A 50 -3.48 -4.22 -20.22
CA THR A 50 -4.21 -5.49 -20.06
C THR A 50 -3.36 -6.55 -19.37
N PHE A 51 -2.09 -6.67 -19.72
CA PHE A 51 -1.17 -7.61 -19.09
C PHE A 51 -0.95 -7.26 -17.61
N ILE A 52 -0.66 -6.00 -17.31
CA ILE A 52 -0.47 -5.54 -15.91
C ILE A 52 -1.73 -5.77 -15.08
N TYR A 53 -2.91 -5.48 -15.65
CA TYR A 53 -4.19 -5.71 -14.98
C TYR A 53 -4.42 -7.19 -14.64
N LYS A 54 -4.10 -8.11 -15.58
CA LYS A 54 -4.17 -9.56 -15.36
C LYS A 54 -3.18 -10.03 -14.30
N CYS A 55 -1.94 -9.51 -14.31
CA CYS A 55 -0.96 -9.78 -13.28
C CYS A 55 -1.47 -9.31 -11.89
N ALA A 56 -2.07 -8.12 -11.81
CA ALA A 56 -2.62 -7.58 -10.58
C ALA A 56 -3.75 -8.48 -10.02
N GLN A 57 -4.64 -8.95 -10.88
CA GLN A 57 -5.68 -9.92 -10.50
C GLN A 57 -5.10 -11.26 -10.07
N LEU A 58 -4.15 -11.80 -10.83
CA LEU A 58 -3.51 -13.07 -10.57
C LEU A 58 -2.80 -13.09 -9.21
N PHE A 59 -2.08 -12.02 -8.88
CA PHE A 59 -1.29 -11.92 -7.66
C PHE A 59 -2.05 -11.28 -6.49
N GLY A 60 -3.29 -10.83 -6.70
CA GLY A 60 -4.11 -10.20 -5.66
C GLY A 60 -3.57 -8.85 -5.17
N VAL A 61 -2.92 -8.09 -6.04
CA VAL A 61 -2.36 -6.76 -5.76
C VAL A 61 -3.04 -5.69 -6.60
N ASP A 62 -2.84 -4.41 -6.27
CA ASP A 62 -3.31 -3.33 -7.15
C ASP A 62 -2.37 -3.10 -8.33
N VAL A 63 -2.94 -2.62 -9.45
CA VAL A 63 -2.16 -2.17 -10.62
C VAL A 63 -1.11 -1.13 -10.22
N THR A 64 -1.45 -0.23 -9.31
CA THR A 64 -0.52 0.78 -8.78
C THR A 64 0.65 0.18 -8.02
N ASP A 65 0.47 -0.97 -7.40
CA ASP A 65 1.52 -1.68 -6.67
C ASP A 65 2.58 -2.20 -7.63
N ILE A 66 2.15 -2.76 -8.75
CA ILE A 66 3.03 -3.22 -9.82
C ILE A 66 3.76 -2.03 -10.45
N LEU A 67 3.06 -0.95 -10.76
CA LEU A 67 3.62 0.20 -11.47
C LEU A 67 4.56 1.06 -10.62
N LYS A 68 4.20 1.34 -9.37
CA LYS A 68 4.93 2.29 -8.51
C LYS A 68 5.88 1.61 -7.51
N GLY A 69 5.66 0.35 -7.19
CA GLY A 69 6.49 -0.39 -6.22
C GLY A 69 6.37 0.08 -4.78
N SER A 70 5.54 1.08 -4.54
CA SER A 70 5.16 1.54 -3.22
C SER A 70 3.73 1.10 -2.98
N SER A 71 3.56 -0.15 -2.60
CA SER A 71 2.24 -0.62 -2.23
C SER A 71 1.95 -0.33 -0.77
N PRO A 72 0.83 0.35 -0.50
CA PRO A 72 0.21 0.32 0.81
C PRO A 72 -0.56 -0.98 1.07
N THR A 73 -0.19 -2.08 0.49
CA THR A 73 -0.88 -3.35 0.61
C THR A 73 -0.13 -4.38 1.43
N LEU A 74 0.23 -4.01 2.63
CA LEU A 74 0.41 -5.02 3.66
C LEU A 74 -0.98 -5.35 4.20
N SER A 75 -1.58 -6.42 3.67
CA SER A 75 -2.86 -6.93 4.16
C SER A 75 -2.74 -7.61 5.52
N SER A 76 -1.54 -7.96 5.96
CA SER A 76 -1.30 -8.70 7.19
C SER A 76 -0.66 -7.87 8.30
N PHE A 77 0.27 -6.96 7.99
CA PHE A 77 0.90 -6.09 8.99
C PHE A 77 1.48 -4.82 8.35
N SER A 78 1.63 -3.77 9.16
CA SER A 78 2.44 -2.60 8.83
C SER A 78 3.31 -2.22 10.04
N ILE A 79 4.51 -1.72 9.79
CA ILE A 79 5.41 -1.25 10.83
C ILE A 79 5.57 0.26 10.64
N THR A 80 5.29 1.01 11.70
CA THR A 80 5.52 2.45 11.75
C THR A 80 6.44 2.75 12.92
N HIS A 81 7.60 3.30 12.64
CA HIS A 81 8.55 3.66 13.69
C HIS A 81 8.12 4.96 14.39
N LYS A 82 8.69 5.18 15.57
CA LYS A 82 8.44 6.40 16.34
C LYS A 82 8.75 7.65 15.50
N GLY A 83 7.74 8.50 15.33
CA GLY A 83 7.85 9.74 14.56
C GLY A 83 7.48 9.66 13.08
N GLU A 84 7.21 8.47 12.53
CA GLU A 84 6.91 8.27 11.10
C GLU A 84 5.40 8.28 10.77
N GLY A 85 4.53 8.32 11.76
CA GLY A 85 3.09 8.35 11.52
C GLY A 85 2.68 9.56 10.67
N LEU A 86 1.68 9.37 9.79
CA LEU A 86 1.16 10.45 8.96
C LEU A 86 0.44 11.49 9.82
N PRO A 87 0.91 12.75 9.87
CA PRO A 87 0.26 13.78 10.66
C PRO A 87 -1.11 14.14 10.07
N ILE A 88 -2.13 14.20 10.92
CA ILE A 88 -3.49 14.56 10.54
C ILE A 88 -3.98 15.67 11.47
N VAL A 89 -4.64 16.67 10.89
CA VAL A 89 -5.28 17.75 11.65
C VAL A 89 -6.74 17.37 11.91
N ARG A 90 -7.09 17.11 13.15
CA ARG A 90 -8.48 16.82 13.56
C ARG A 90 -9.01 17.82 14.57
N ARG A 91 -8.31 18.01 15.67
CA ARG A 91 -8.77 18.78 16.81
C ARG A 91 -7.69 19.76 17.28
N LYS A 92 -8.07 20.98 17.59
CA LYS A 92 -7.14 21.99 18.13
C LYS A 92 -6.56 21.52 19.48
N GLY A 93 -5.27 21.65 19.67
CA GLY A 93 -4.57 21.24 20.89
C GLY A 93 -4.08 19.79 20.90
N PHE A 94 -4.44 19.00 19.89
CA PHE A 94 -4.02 17.60 19.76
C PHE A 94 -3.23 17.39 18.46
N ASN A 95 -2.14 16.66 18.55
CA ASN A 95 -1.41 16.18 17.38
C ASN A 95 -1.75 14.71 17.14
N TYR A 96 -2.33 14.42 16.00
CA TYR A 96 -2.67 13.06 15.58
C TYR A 96 -1.67 12.57 14.53
N ASN A 97 -1.12 11.39 14.74
CA ASN A 97 -0.33 10.70 13.72
C ASN A 97 -0.99 9.35 13.43
N ASN A 98 -1.43 9.16 12.19
CA ASN A 98 -1.99 7.88 11.76
C ASN A 98 -0.85 6.87 11.64
N LEU A 99 -0.96 5.75 12.35
CA LEU A 99 0.08 4.71 12.40
C LEU A 99 -0.03 3.68 11.27
N ALA A 100 -1.17 3.64 10.59
CA ALA A 100 -1.39 2.72 9.48
C ALA A 100 -2.09 3.42 8.29
N PRO A 101 -1.54 4.55 7.76
CA PRO A 101 -2.21 5.33 6.71
C PRO A 101 -2.43 4.51 5.43
N LEU A 102 -1.56 3.55 5.18
CA LEU A 102 -1.49 2.77 3.96
C LEU A 102 -2.13 1.38 4.07
N PHE A 103 -2.68 1.03 5.21
CA PHE A 103 -3.33 -0.26 5.41
C PHE A 103 -4.72 -0.29 4.74
N LYS A 104 -4.97 -1.29 3.87
CA LYS A 104 -6.24 -1.42 3.17
C LYS A 104 -7.34 -2.01 4.04
N ASN A 105 -8.60 -1.68 3.72
CA ASN A 105 -9.81 -2.25 4.32
C ASN A 105 -9.82 -2.18 5.85
N LYS A 106 -9.35 -1.07 6.39
CA LYS A 106 -9.30 -0.87 7.84
C LYS A 106 -10.70 -0.87 8.45
N VAL A 107 -10.92 -1.72 9.42
CA VAL A 107 -12.09 -1.68 10.31
C VAL A 107 -11.88 -0.65 11.42
N ALA A 108 -10.63 -0.41 11.81
CA ALA A 108 -10.24 0.60 12.78
C ALA A 108 -9.00 1.38 12.29
N GLU A 109 -8.89 2.65 12.68
CA GLU A 109 -7.72 3.48 12.38
C GLU A 109 -6.91 3.72 13.65
N PRO A 110 -5.67 3.21 13.73
CA PRO A 110 -4.80 3.47 14.86
C PRO A 110 -4.13 4.84 14.75
N PHE A 111 -4.21 5.62 15.83
CA PHE A 111 -3.54 6.93 15.93
C PHE A 111 -2.62 6.98 17.15
N PHE A 112 -1.47 7.62 16.98
CA PHE A 112 -0.70 8.13 18.09
C PHE A 112 -1.11 9.58 18.34
N VAL A 113 -1.67 9.85 19.51
CA VAL A 113 -2.20 11.18 19.84
C VAL A 113 -1.34 11.80 20.93
N THR A 114 -0.84 13.02 20.68
CA THR A 114 -0.15 13.81 21.67
C THR A 114 -1.03 14.98 22.09
N ALA A 115 -1.45 14.97 23.35
CA ALA A 115 -2.15 16.06 23.99
C ALA A 115 -1.18 16.81 24.88
N ARG A 116 -0.78 18.01 24.47
CA ARG A 116 0.10 18.85 25.28
C ARG A 116 -0.73 19.58 26.34
N TYR A 117 -0.25 19.61 27.57
CA TYR A 117 -0.86 20.41 28.60
C TYR A 117 -0.84 21.91 28.23
N ASN A 118 -2.00 22.53 28.25
CA ASN A 118 -2.15 23.98 28.05
C ASN A 118 -2.74 24.62 29.29
N PRO A 119 -1.95 25.40 30.05
CA PRO A 119 -2.44 26.04 31.27
C PRO A 119 -3.55 27.06 31.03
N ASP A 120 -3.59 27.66 29.82
CA ASP A 120 -4.61 28.68 29.48
C ASP A 120 -6.01 28.07 29.28
N GLU A 121 -6.08 26.78 29.00
CA GLU A 121 -7.34 26.04 28.81
C GLU A 121 -7.88 25.42 30.11
N GLN A 122 -7.13 25.46 31.20
CA GLN A 122 -7.51 24.84 32.48
C GLN A 122 -8.78 25.44 33.08
N ASN A 123 -9.06 26.70 32.79
CA ASN A 123 -10.24 27.43 33.31
C ASN A 123 -11.40 27.47 32.28
N ASN A 124 -11.24 26.89 31.11
CA ASN A 124 -12.30 26.86 30.11
C ASN A 124 -13.28 25.70 30.38
N PRO A 125 -14.58 25.87 30.08
CA PRO A 125 -15.53 24.79 30.22
C PRO A 125 -15.11 23.61 29.31
N ILE A 126 -15.12 22.42 29.90
CA ILE A 126 -14.76 21.17 29.18
C ILE A 126 -15.78 20.94 28.05
N LYS A 127 -15.29 20.99 26.81
CA LYS A 127 -16.07 20.63 25.64
C LYS A 127 -15.92 19.13 25.40
N LEU A 128 -16.95 18.39 25.74
CA LEU A 128 -17.02 16.96 25.43
C LEU A 128 -17.28 16.77 23.92
N SER A 129 -16.65 15.77 23.36
CA SER A 129 -16.92 15.31 21.99
C SER A 129 -17.41 13.87 22.03
N THR A 130 -18.34 13.55 21.17
CA THR A 130 -18.86 12.21 21.00
C THR A 130 -18.58 11.74 19.57
N HIS A 131 -18.35 10.46 19.39
CA HIS A 131 -18.23 9.83 18.08
C HIS A 131 -18.86 8.44 18.13
N GLU A 132 -19.21 7.90 16.99
CA GLU A 132 -19.60 6.50 16.85
C GLU A 132 -18.33 5.64 16.74
N GLY A 133 -18.28 4.55 17.51
CA GLY A 133 -17.16 3.63 17.53
C GLY A 133 -16.47 3.54 18.88
N GLN A 134 -15.36 2.79 18.93
CA GLN A 134 -14.51 2.61 20.10
C GLN A 134 -13.18 3.34 19.95
N GLU A 135 -12.70 3.91 21.04
CA GLU A 135 -11.34 4.47 21.16
C GLU A 135 -10.39 3.48 21.83
#